data_af560638db85369d094bd7a37dc42b42
#
_entry.id   af560638db85369d094bd7a37dc42b42
#
_cell.length_a   1.000
_cell.length_b   1.000
_cell.length_c   1.000
_cell.angle_alpha   90.00
_cell.angle_beta   90.00
_cell.angle_gamma   90.00
#
_symmetry.space_group_name_H-M   'P 1'
#
loop_
_entity.id
_entity.type
_entity.pdbx_description
1 polymer ?
#
loop_
_entity_poly.entity_id
_entity_poly.type
_entity_poly.pdbx_seq_one_letter_code
_entity_poly.pdbx_strand_id
1 'polypeptide(L)'
;MCAQSLFAALVALVALVALVALGCNRDVPGAELTREEPSQQTVGGVRFVELFEQGANDASPLLVGLHGRGDTAEHFARWWRNFPAKLEIALALAPLPYADGRQWFDWPPGMTDDAFAEGVSAAEAKLWPAIAELAHGRKVLITGFSQGAVLAYVMAVRHPDAVAYAFPIAGRMPDKLLPSGKVRTAPVYALHGTADELIDIAASRKAIAAFNAVGATAELHEFSGIGHTIAPAMRDDLVSHVRAVIGSL
;
A
#
# COMPACT_ATOMS: atom_id res chain seq x y z
N MET A 1 30.78 -23.27 69.55
CA MET A 1 31.57 -23.87 68.47
C MET A 1 30.62 -24.63 67.54
N CYS A 2 30.16 -24.01 66.50
CA CYS A 2 29.54 -24.67 65.32
C CYS A 2 28.76 -23.66 64.49
N ALA A 3 29.40 -22.66 63.89
CA ALA A 3 28.77 -21.71 62.98
C ALA A 3 29.69 -21.30 61.81
N GLN A 4 30.84 -21.90 61.66
CA GLN A 4 31.79 -21.52 60.61
C GLN A 4 31.98 -22.58 59.49
N SER A 5 31.34 -23.75 59.58
CA SER A 5 31.50 -24.82 58.59
C SER A 5 30.44 -24.88 57.48
N LEU A 6 29.39 -24.07 57.59
CA LEU A 6 28.27 -24.09 56.63
C LEU A 6 28.43 -23.02 55.52
N PHE A 7 29.33 -22.04 55.71
CA PHE A 7 29.52 -20.96 54.69
C PHE A 7 30.52 -21.35 53.57
N ALA A 8 31.42 -22.29 53.84
CA ALA A 8 32.42 -22.71 52.87
C ALA A 8 31.88 -23.68 51.80
N ALA A 9 30.80 -24.42 52.12
CA ALA A 9 30.20 -25.40 51.20
C ALA A 9 29.24 -24.74 50.18
N LEU A 10 28.68 -23.56 50.49
CA LEU A 10 27.77 -22.87 49.60
C LEU A 10 28.45 -22.03 48.51
N VAL A 11 29.67 -21.59 48.76
CA VAL A 11 30.47 -20.81 47.79
C VAL A 11 31.09 -21.73 46.71
N ALA A 12 31.39 -22.98 47.05
CA ALA A 12 31.95 -23.94 46.08
C ALA A 12 30.90 -24.47 45.08
N LEU A 13 29.59 -24.47 45.46
CA LEU A 13 28.53 -24.97 44.57
C LEU A 13 28.08 -23.92 43.54
N VAL A 14 28.24 -22.63 43.89
CA VAL A 14 27.88 -21.52 42.93
C VAL A 14 28.95 -21.34 41.85
N ALA A 15 30.22 -21.67 42.17
CA ALA A 15 31.31 -21.56 41.19
C ALA A 15 31.32 -22.73 40.14
N LEU A 16 30.72 -23.87 40.46
CA LEU A 16 30.67 -25.02 39.52
C LEU A 16 29.51 -24.96 38.53
N VAL A 17 28.46 -24.20 38.85
CA VAL A 17 27.34 -23.99 37.91
C VAL A 17 27.64 -22.88 36.87
N ALA A 18 28.59 -21.99 37.17
CA ALA A 18 29.00 -20.94 36.22
C ALA A 18 29.97 -21.41 35.14
N LEU A 19 30.60 -22.57 35.28
CA LEU A 19 31.59 -23.07 34.30
C LEU A 19 30.99 -24.04 33.25
N VAL A 20 29.73 -24.46 33.38
CA VAL A 20 29.05 -25.31 32.38
C VAL A 20 28.23 -24.48 31.40
N ALA A 21 28.03 -23.18 31.63
CA ALA A 21 27.29 -22.30 30.75
C ALA A 21 28.17 -21.58 29.67
N LEU A 22 29.48 -21.86 29.61
CA LEU A 22 30.41 -21.22 28.65
C LEU A 22 30.86 -22.12 27.50
N GLY A 23 30.13 -23.17 27.20
CA GLY A 23 30.55 -24.09 26.15
C GLY A 23 29.40 -24.58 25.29
N CYS A 24 28.80 -23.73 24.50
CA CYS A 24 28.12 -24.00 23.21
C CYS A 24 27.34 -22.75 22.73
N ASN A 25 28.01 -21.63 22.60
CA ASN A 25 27.51 -20.57 21.69
C ASN A 25 28.29 -20.77 20.38
N ARG A 26 27.84 -21.69 19.55
CA ARG A 26 28.10 -21.62 18.12
C ARG A 26 27.21 -20.50 17.63
N ASP A 27 27.80 -19.32 17.47
CA ASP A 27 27.26 -18.26 16.65
C ASP A 27 27.01 -18.85 15.25
N VAL A 28 25.76 -19.28 15.02
CA VAL A 28 25.25 -19.37 13.68
C VAL A 28 25.08 -17.89 13.28
N PRO A 29 25.75 -17.41 12.24
CA PRO A 29 25.46 -16.11 11.70
C PRO A 29 24.02 -16.19 11.19
N GLY A 30 23.05 -15.90 12.03
CA GLY A 30 21.74 -15.49 11.59
C GLY A 30 21.99 -14.24 10.78
N ALA A 31 21.74 -14.31 9.47
CA ALA A 31 21.61 -13.12 8.68
C ALA A 31 20.54 -12.27 9.37
N GLU A 32 20.98 -11.30 10.16
CA GLU A 32 20.17 -10.21 10.64
C GLU A 32 19.73 -9.54 9.35
N LEU A 33 18.48 -9.83 8.93
CA LEU A 33 17.81 -9.08 7.89
C LEU A 33 17.77 -7.65 8.44
N THR A 34 18.76 -6.85 8.05
CA THR A 34 18.79 -5.41 8.35
C THR A 34 17.51 -4.87 7.76
N ARG A 35 16.53 -4.65 8.64
CA ARG A 35 15.30 -3.93 8.31
C ARG A 35 15.74 -2.52 7.95
N GLU A 36 15.72 -2.19 6.68
CA GLU A 36 15.85 -0.80 6.29
C GLU A 36 14.63 -0.07 6.85
N GLU A 37 14.87 0.94 7.68
CA GLU A 37 13.81 1.83 8.14
C GLU A 37 13.23 2.56 6.93
N PRO A 38 11.91 2.86 6.93
CA PRO A 38 11.29 3.58 5.84
C PRO A 38 12.04 4.88 5.57
N SER A 39 12.47 5.08 4.34
CA SER A 39 13.05 6.34 3.92
C SER A 39 11.95 7.35 3.53
N GLN A 40 12.30 8.61 3.46
CA GLN A 40 11.40 9.65 2.98
C GLN A 40 12.11 10.47 1.91
N GLN A 41 11.42 10.69 0.78
CA GLN A 41 11.91 11.61 -0.24
C GLN A 41 10.80 12.53 -0.73
N THR A 42 11.21 13.62 -1.38
CA THR A 42 10.30 14.55 -2.06
C THR A 42 10.65 14.61 -3.53
N VAL A 43 9.71 14.21 -4.39
CA VAL A 43 9.85 14.20 -5.84
C VAL A 43 8.72 15.03 -6.44
N GLY A 44 9.02 15.97 -7.33
CA GLY A 44 8.03 16.85 -7.95
C GLY A 44 7.15 17.61 -6.94
N GLY A 45 7.66 17.88 -5.73
CA GLY A 45 6.92 18.53 -4.64
C GLY A 45 5.96 17.61 -3.87
N VAL A 46 5.92 16.31 -4.18
CA VAL A 46 5.17 15.29 -3.44
C VAL A 46 6.11 14.53 -2.53
N ARG A 47 5.75 14.40 -1.24
CA ARG A 47 6.49 13.59 -0.27
C ARG A 47 6.05 12.13 -0.38
N PHE A 48 7.04 11.23 -0.41
CA PHE A 48 6.85 9.78 -0.38
C PHE A 48 7.52 9.17 0.86
N VAL A 49 6.88 8.14 1.41
CA VAL A 49 7.48 7.18 2.35
C VAL A 49 7.79 5.93 1.55
N GLU A 50 9.05 5.50 1.57
CA GLU A 50 9.53 4.38 0.77
C GLU A 50 9.85 3.17 1.63
N LEU A 51 9.54 2.01 1.09
CA LEU A 51 9.84 0.70 1.64
C LEU A 51 10.51 -0.14 0.53
N PHE A 52 11.68 -0.68 0.82
CA PHE A 52 12.38 -1.59 -0.07
C PHE A 52 12.25 -3.03 0.47
N GLU A 53 11.23 -3.74 0.01
CA GLU A 53 10.90 -5.05 0.56
C GLU A 53 11.74 -6.16 -0.10
N GLN A 54 12.19 -7.12 0.73
CA GLN A 54 13.01 -8.26 0.31
C GLN A 54 14.28 -7.89 -0.49
N GLY A 55 14.95 -6.82 -0.10
CA GLY A 55 16.17 -6.35 -0.76
C GLY A 55 15.90 -5.78 -2.16
N ALA A 56 14.75 -5.17 -2.37
CA ALA A 56 14.46 -4.38 -3.56
C ALA A 56 15.41 -3.18 -3.67
N ASN A 57 15.50 -2.64 -4.87
CA ASN A 57 16.28 -1.44 -5.20
C ASN A 57 15.56 -0.66 -6.33
N ASP A 58 16.13 0.44 -6.76
CA ASP A 58 15.56 1.33 -7.79
C ASP A 58 15.26 0.65 -9.15
N ALA A 59 15.80 -0.54 -9.40
CA ALA A 59 15.48 -1.34 -10.58
C ALA A 59 14.34 -2.36 -10.35
N SER A 60 13.88 -2.50 -9.11
CA SER A 60 12.79 -3.41 -8.78
C SER A 60 11.45 -2.85 -9.27
N PRO A 61 10.41 -3.70 -9.44
CA PRO A 61 9.06 -3.19 -9.69
C PRO A 61 8.64 -2.18 -8.63
N LEU A 62 8.00 -1.08 -9.07
CA LEU A 62 7.53 -0.01 -8.20
C LEU A 62 6.02 -0.11 -8.00
N LEU A 63 5.58 -0.12 -6.74
CA LEU A 63 4.19 0.06 -6.36
C LEU A 63 4.01 1.41 -5.69
N VAL A 64 3.12 2.25 -6.24
CA VAL A 64 2.74 3.52 -5.62
C VAL A 64 1.44 3.35 -4.87
N GLY A 65 1.44 3.70 -3.58
CA GLY A 65 0.29 3.60 -2.69
C GLY A 65 -0.28 4.96 -2.30
N LEU A 66 -1.61 5.08 -2.36
CA LEU A 66 -2.37 6.30 -2.11
C LEU A 66 -3.33 6.08 -0.93
N HIS A 67 -3.10 6.78 0.18
CA HIS A 67 -3.90 6.62 1.40
C HIS A 67 -5.32 7.21 1.28
N GLY A 68 -6.19 6.86 2.20
CA GLY A 68 -7.55 7.41 2.31
C GLY A 68 -7.58 8.82 2.91
N ARG A 69 -8.76 9.47 2.86
CA ARG A 69 -8.99 10.78 3.48
C ARG A 69 -8.82 10.69 5.01
N GLY A 70 -8.05 11.61 5.58
CA GLY A 70 -7.79 11.65 7.02
C GLY A 70 -6.62 10.76 7.47
N ASP A 71 -5.97 10.07 6.53
CA ASP A 71 -4.80 9.24 6.79
C ASP A 71 -3.49 9.95 6.38
N THR A 72 -2.35 9.31 6.57
CA THR A 72 -1.02 9.76 6.15
C THR A 72 -0.25 8.62 5.47
N ALA A 73 0.80 8.97 4.74
CA ALA A 73 1.68 7.97 4.12
C ALA A 73 2.34 7.06 5.17
N GLU A 74 2.77 7.63 6.31
CA GLU A 74 3.41 6.90 7.41
C GLU A 74 2.47 5.89 8.08
N HIS A 75 1.19 6.30 8.28
CA HIS A 75 0.20 5.39 8.85
C HIS A 75 -0.20 4.31 7.84
N PHE A 76 -0.40 4.68 6.58
CA PHE A 76 -0.70 3.76 5.51
C PHE A 76 0.43 2.74 5.26
N ALA A 77 1.70 3.11 5.53
CA ALA A 77 2.85 2.22 5.43
C ALA A 77 2.73 0.94 6.26
N ARG A 78 1.94 0.95 7.33
CA ARG A 78 1.71 -0.24 8.18
C ARG A 78 1.10 -1.41 7.42
N TRP A 79 0.30 -1.13 6.38
CA TRP A 79 -0.32 -2.15 5.53
C TRP A 79 0.66 -2.79 4.54
N TRP A 80 1.78 -2.11 4.26
CA TRP A 80 2.74 -2.47 3.22
C TRP A 80 4.04 -3.04 3.75
N ARG A 81 4.35 -2.85 5.02
CA ARG A 81 5.54 -3.44 5.66
C ARG A 81 5.53 -4.95 5.58
N ASN A 82 6.70 -5.54 5.35
CA ASN A 82 6.90 -6.98 5.19
C ASN A 82 6.07 -7.55 4.02
N PHE A 83 5.96 -6.80 2.94
CA PHE A 83 5.31 -7.31 1.73
C PHE A 83 6.14 -8.48 1.17
N PRO A 84 5.53 -9.65 0.88
CA PRO A 84 6.28 -10.86 0.57
C PRO A 84 6.69 -10.93 -0.90
N ALA A 85 7.32 -9.87 -1.42
CA ALA A 85 7.88 -9.78 -2.76
C ALA A 85 9.03 -8.78 -2.80
N LYS A 86 9.98 -8.98 -3.73
CA LYS A 86 11.02 -7.99 -4.01
C LYS A 86 10.41 -6.81 -4.75
N LEU A 87 10.10 -5.73 -4.03
CA LEU A 87 9.27 -4.63 -4.48
C LEU A 87 9.68 -3.33 -3.80
N GLU A 88 9.88 -2.27 -4.57
CA GLU A 88 9.90 -0.91 -4.06
C GLU A 88 8.46 -0.42 -3.88
N ILE A 89 8.13 0.12 -2.70
CA ILE A 89 6.80 0.65 -2.39
C ILE A 89 6.97 2.11 -2.03
N ALA A 90 6.35 3.00 -2.78
CA ALA A 90 6.36 4.43 -2.54
C ALA A 90 4.95 4.92 -2.16
N LEU A 91 4.78 5.37 -0.93
CA LEU A 91 3.51 5.81 -0.40
C LEU A 91 3.45 7.34 -0.41
N ALA A 92 2.63 7.88 -1.30
CA ALA A 92 2.51 9.33 -1.47
C ALA A 92 1.69 9.96 -0.34
N LEU A 93 2.11 11.15 0.12
CA LEU A 93 1.37 11.95 1.08
C LEU A 93 0.48 12.96 0.35
N ALA A 94 -0.81 12.93 0.66
CA ALA A 94 -1.78 13.88 0.11
C ALA A 94 -1.46 15.33 0.53
N PRO A 95 -1.71 16.34 -0.36
CA PRO A 95 -1.24 17.70 -0.13
C PRO A 95 -2.11 18.51 0.84
N LEU A 96 -3.41 18.21 0.94
CA LEU A 96 -4.35 19.02 1.69
C LEU A 96 -4.51 18.52 3.14
N PRO A 97 -4.53 19.38 4.16
CA PRO A 97 -4.83 18.97 5.53
C PRO A 97 -6.30 18.54 5.65
N TYR A 98 -6.55 17.51 6.48
CA TYR A 98 -7.90 17.08 6.83
C TYR A 98 -7.89 16.34 8.17
N ALA A 99 -8.61 16.85 9.16
CA ALA A 99 -8.56 16.35 10.54
C ALA A 99 -7.09 16.20 11.03
N ASP A 100 -6.73 15.07 11.61
CA ASP A 100 -5.35 14.78 12.05
C ASP A 100 -4.44 14.24 10.93
N GLY A 101 -4.96 14.10 9.72
CA GLY A 101 -4.23 13.60 8.55
C GLY A 101 -4.38 14.50 7.33
N ARG A 102 -4.50 13.88 6.17
CA ARG A 102 -4.46 14.55 4.86
C ARG A 102 -5.56 14.04 3.94
N GLN A 103 -5.84 14.81 2.85
CA GLN A 103 -6.75 14.42 1.76
C GLN A 103 -6.20 14.83 0.40
N TRP A 104 -6.63 14.13 -0.63
CA TRP A 104 -6.20 14.37 -2.01
C TRP A 104 -6.97 15.52 -2.65
N PHE A 105 -8.23 15.61 -2.35
CA PHE A 105 -9.17 16.62 -2.85
C PHE A 105 -10.30 16.81 -1.82
N ASP A 106 -10.95 17.96 -1.88
CA ASP A 106 -12.11 18.22 -1.05
C ASP A 106 -13.29 17.32 -1.47
N TRP A 107 -14.01 16.83 -0.47
CA TRP A 107 -15.19 15.99 -0.69
C TRP A 107 -16.24 16.28 0.39
N PRO A 108 -16.86 17.46 0.37
CA PRO A 108 -17.92 17.81 1.30
C PRO A 108 -19.24 17.08 0.99
N PRO A 109 -20.12 16.88 1.99
CA PRO A 109 -21.47 16.39 1.75
C PRO A 109 -22.21 17.23 0.69
N GLY A 110 -22.94 16.55 -0.22
CA GLY A 110 -23.71 17.21 -1.27
C GLY A 110 -22.89 17.71 -2.46
N MET A 111 -21.60 17.40 -2.55
CA MET A 111 -20.79 17.70 -3.74
C MET A 111 -21.41 17.06 -4.99
N THR A 112 -21.52 17.82 -6.06
CA THR A 112 -21.99 17.31 -7.36
C THR A 112 -20.94 16.39 -7.99
N ASP A 113 -21.35 15.49 -8.87
CA ASP A 113 -20.41 14.61 -9.57
C ASP A 113 -19.43 15.40 -10.46
N ASP A 114 -19.85 16.52 -11.00
CA ASP A 114 -19.01 17.46 -11.77
C ASP A 114 -17.88 18.02 -10.91
N ALA A 115 -18.20 18.61 -9.76
CA ALA A 115 -17.20 19.15 -8.85
C ALA A 115 -16.27 18.04 -8.29
N PHE A 116 -16.81 16.85 -8.06
CA PHE A 116 -16.03 15.69 -7.67
C PHE A 116 -15.03 15.31 -8.79
N ALA A 117 -15.48 15.22 -10.04
CA ALA A 117 -14.62 14.92 -11.18
C ALA A 117 -13.53 15.97 -11.40
N GLU A 118 -13.84 17.26 -11.21
CA GLU A 118 -12.87 18.37 -11.28
C GLU A 118 -11.81 18.25 -10.18
N GLY A 119 -12.22 18.02 -8.93
CA GLY A 119 -11.32 17.87 -7.79
C GLY A 119 -10.36 16.67 -7.95
N VAL A 120 -10.91 15.52 -8.38
CA VAL A 120 -10.13 14.32 -8.68
C VAL A 120 -9.14 14.57 -9.82
N SER A 121 -9.58 15.22 -10.89
CA SER A 121 -8.72 15.54 -12.05
C SER A 121 -7.59 16.49 -11.68
N ALA A 122 -7.86 17.50 -10.85
CA ALA A 122 -6.85 18.43 -10.38
C ALA A 122 -5.83 17.78 -9.45
N ALA A 123 -6.27 16.86 -8.57
CA ALA A 123 -5.39 16.12 -7.69
C ALA A 123 -4.48 15.18 -8.47
N GLU A 124 -5.03 14.45 -9.43
CA GLU A 124 -4.28 13.52 -10.28
C GLU A 124 -3.25 14.27 -11.13
N ALA A 125 -3.60 15.38 -11.76
CA ALA A 125 -2.70 16.19 -12.58
C ALA A 125 -1.50 16.76 -11.78
N LYS A 126 -1.65 16.97 -10.47
CA LYS A 126 -0.55 17.39 -9.58
C LYS A 126 0.31 16.21 -9.13
N LEU A 127 -0.30 15.04 -8.92
CA LEU A 127 0.38 13.87 -8.38
C LEU A 127 1.15 13.10 -9.46
N TRP A 128 0.57 12.95 -10.65
CA TRP A 128 1.14 12.10 -11.69
C TRP A 128 2.56 12.48 -12.12
N PRO A 129 2.94 13.76 -12.31
CA PRO A 129 4.32 14.12 -12.67
C PRO A 129 5.35 13.61 -11.67
N ALA A 130 5.04 13.66 -10.36
CA ALA A 130 5.93 13.15 -9.32
C ALA A 130 6.06 11.62 -9.37
N ILE A 131 4.96 10.90 -9.63
CA ILE A 131 4.99 9.44 -9.82
C ILE A 131 5.81 9.06 -11.05
N ALA A 132 5.62 9.77 -12.17
CA ALA A 132 6.35 9.52 -13.41
C ALA A 132 7.87 9.78 -13.24
N GLU A 133 8.24 10.84 -12.53
CA GLU A 133 9.63 11.14 -12.18
C GLU A 133 10.23 10.03 -11.29
N LEU A 134 9.53 9.63 -10.21
CA LEU A 134 9.95 8.55 -9.32
C LEU A 134 10.11 7.20 -10.04
N ALA A 135 9.26 6.95 -11.01
CA ALA A 135 9.29 5.69 -11.76
C ALA A 135 10.55 5.53 -12.64
N HIS A 136 11.22 6.62 -13.02
CA HIS A 136 12.41 6.58 -13.89
C HIS A 136 12.19 5.75 -15.17
N GLY A 137 10.99 5.85 -15.77
CA GLY A 137 10.63 5.10 -16.99
C GLY A 137 10.15 3.66 -16.75
N ARG A 138 10.19 3.15 -15.53
CA ARG A 138 9.56 1.87 -15.16
C ARG A 138 8.03 1.97 -15.28
N LYS A 139 7.38 0.87 -15.62
CA LYS A 139 5.94 0.76 -15.42
C LYS A 139 5.65 0.62 -13.93
N VAL A 140 4.57 1.23 -13.47
CA VAL A 140 4.21 1.24 -12.05
C VAL A 140 2.94 0.43 -11.78
N LEU A 141 2.87 -0.16 -10.60
CA LEU A 141 1.65 -0.66 -9.99
C LEU A 141 1.06 0.46 -9.15
N ILE A 142 -0.23 0.74 -9.28
CA ILE A 142 -0.91 1.77 -8.49
C ILE A 142 -1.93 1.11 -7.58
N THR A 143 -1.87 1.42 -6.30
CA THR A 143 -2.91 1.03 -5.33
C THR A 143 -3.41 2.23 -4.56
N GLY A 144 -4.59 2.11 -3.99
CA GLY A 144 -5.10 3.15 -3.10
C GLY A 144 -6.34 2.72 -2.34
N PHE A 145 -6.56 3.35 -1.20
CA PHE A 145 -7.72 3.13 -0.37
C PHE A 145 -8.66 4.35 -0.40
N SER A 146 -9.97 4.13 -0.51
CA SER A 146 -10.98 5.21 -0.43
C SER A 146 -10.70 6.34 -1.44
N GLN A 147 -10.36 7.57 -1.00
CA GLN A 147 -9.94 8.66 -1.91
C GLN A 147 -8.74 8.26 -2.78
N GLY A 148 -7.76 7.53 -2.23
CA GLY A 148 -6.63 7.01 -3.01
C GLY A 148 -7.06 6.02 -4.08
N ALA A 149 -8.10 5.22 -3.83
CA ALA A 149 -8.65 4.30 -4.83
C ALA A 149 -9.31 5.04 -6.01
N VAL A 150 -9.94 6.18 -5.76
CA VAL A 150 -10.48 7.04 -6.84
C VAL A 150 -9.37 7.45 -7.80
N LEU A 151 -8.22 7.91 -7.26
CA LEU A 151 -7.06 8.29 -8.07
C LEU A 151 -6.45 7.07 -8.79
N ALA A 152 -6.39 5.90 -8.15
CA ALA A 152 -5.88 4.68 -8.78
C ALA A 152 -6.70 4.28 -10.02
N TYR A 153 -8.03 4.34 -9.93
CA TYR A 153 -8.91 4.14 -11.09
C TYR A 153 -8.64 5.14 -12.21
N VAL A 154 -8.54 6.44 -11.87
CA VAL A 154 -8.34 7.51 -12.87
C VAL A 154 -6.98 7.38 -13.54
N MET A 155 -5.92 7.03 -12.80
CA MET A 155 -4.59 6.79 -13.36
C MET A 155 -4.56 5.59 -14.30
N ALA A 156 -5.32 4.53 -14.04
CA ALA A 156 -5.48 3.40 -14.97
C ALA A 156 -6.07 3.83 -16.33
N VAL A 157 -6.97 4.82 -16.33
CA VAL A 157 -7.57 5.36 -17.56
C VAL A 157 -6.61 6.32 -18.27
N ARG A 158 -5.95 7.22 -17.52
CA ARG A 158 -5.17 8.32 -18.11
C ARG A 158 -3.76 7.95 -18.51
N HIS A 159 -3.19 6.94 -17.86
CA HIS A 159 -1.77 6.56 -18.04
C HIS A 159 -1.57 5.08 -18.38
N PRO A 160 -2.30 4.52 -19.38
CA PRO A 160 -2.29 3.08 -19.66
C PRO A 160 -0.93 2.56 -20.16
N ASP A 161 -0.04 3.46 -20.60
CA ASP A 161 1.30 3.09 -21.05
C ASP A 161 2.31 3.00 -19.89
N ALA A 162 2.06 3.74 -18.82
CA ALA A 162 2.94 3.80 -17.65
C ALA A 162 2.44 2.94 -16.50
N VAL A 163 1.13 2.82 -16.31
CA VAL A 163 0.52 1.95 -15.29
C VAL A 163 0.45 0.53 -15.80
N ALA A 164 1.18 -0.39 -15.14
CA ALA A 164 1.12 -1.82 -15.45
C ALA A 164 -0.18 -2.45 -14.93
N TYR A 165 -0.62 -2.04 -13.74
CA TYR A 165 -1.84 -2.55 -13.11
C TYR A 165 -2.33 -1.58 -12.02
N ALA A 166 -3.64 -1.48 -11.83
CA ALA A 166 -4.24 -0.72 -10.73
C ALA A 166 -5.02 -1.62 -9.76
N PHE A 167 -4.85 -1.35 -8.46
CA PHE A 167 -5.46 -2.08 -7.35
C PHE A 167 -6.26 -1.13 -6.44
N PRO A 168 -7.40 -0.60 -6.88
CA PRO A 168 -8.23 0.28 -6.05
C PRO A 168 -8.98 -0.52 -4.98
N ILE A 169 -8.96 -0.02 -3.72
CA ILE A 169 -9.59 -0.66 -2.56
C ILE A 169 -10.68 0.27 -2.01
N ALA A 170 -11.94 -0.21 -1.91
CA ALA A 170 -13.07 0.52 -1.36
C ALA A 170 -13.25 1.92 -1.98
N GLY A 171 -13.22 2.01 -3.32
CA GLY A 171 -13.27 3.25 -4.06
C GLY A 171 -14.49 3.39 -4.97
N ARG A 172 -14.60 4.54 -5.60
CA ARG A 172 -15.56 4.85 -6.68
C ARG A 172 -14.88 5.70 -7.75
N MET A 173 -15.52 5.82 -8.91
CA MET A 173 -15.14 6.83 -9.90
C MET A 173 -16.26 7.88 -10.06
N PRO A 174 -15.90 9.16 -10.32
CA PRO A 174 -16.87 10.12 -10.86
C PRO A 174 -17.41 9.62 -12.21
N ASP A 175 -18.69 9.81 -12.45
CA ASP A 175 -19.33 9.31 -13.68
C ASP A 175 -18.68 9.84 -14.96
N LYS A 176 -18.27 11.13 -14.94
CA LYS A 176 -17.58 11.77 -16.06
C LYS A 176 -16.17 11.25 -16.34
N LEU A 177 -15.56 10.55 -15.39
CA LEU A 177 -14.22 9.99 -15.53
C LEU A 177 -14.22 8.48 -15.83
N LEU A 178 -15.41 7.86 -15.88
CA LEU A 178 -15.53 6.47 -16.31
C LEU A 178 -15.03 6.30 -17.75
N PRO A 179 -14.26 5.24 -18.04
CA PRO A 179 -13.80 4.99 -19.40
C PRO A 179 -15.00 4.74 -20.33
N SER A 180 -14.95 5.33 -21.53
CA SER A 180 -16.02 5.18 -22.53
C SER A 180 -15.46 5.30 -23.94
N GLY A 181 -16.20 4.76 -24.93
CA GLY A 181 -15.80 4.81 -26.33
C GLY A 181 -14.58 3.95 -26.64
N LYS A 182 -13.69 4.44 -27.52
CA LYS A 182 -12.45 3.76 -27.91
C LYS A 182 -11.27 4.29 -27.08
N VAL A 183 -11.18 3.88 -25.83
CA VAL A 183 -10.10 4.25 -24.92
C VAL A 183 -9.36 2.99 -24.47
N ARG A 184 -8.02 3.06 -24.42
CA ARG A 184 -7.19 2.04 -23.80
C ARG A 184 -7.01 2.39 -22.31
N THR A 185 -7.04 1.41 -21.44
CA THR A 185 -6.79 1.56 -20.01
C THR A 185 -5.77 0.53 -19.54
N ALA A 186 -5.14 0.77 -18.41
CA ALA A 186 -4.41 -0.28 -17.71
C ALA A 186 -5.40 -1.30 -17.12
N PRO A 187 -4.98 -2.56 -16.89
CA PRO A 187 -5.77 -3.55 -16.16
C PRO A 187 -6.10 -3.10 -14.73
N VAL A 188 -7.26 -3.53 -14.22
CA VAL A 188 -7.74 -3.17 -12.88
C VAL A 188 -8.16 -4.41 -12.11
N TYR A 189 -7.70 -4.52 -10.86
CA TYR A 189 -8.15 -5.51 -9.89
C TYR A 189 -8.64 -4.79 -8.64
N ALA A 190 -9.94 -4.59 -8.53
CA ALA A 190 -10.55 -3.83 -7.46
C ALA A 190 -10.96 -4.74 -6.29
N LEU A 191 -10.84 -4.26 -5.05
CA LEU A 191 -11.25 -4.94 -3.84
C LEU A 191 -12.28 -4.10 -3.11
N HIS A 192 -13.41 -4.69 -2.68
CA HIS A 192 -14.43 -3.94 -1.97
C HIS A 192 -15.22 -4.81 -0.98
N GLY A 193 -15.51 -4.27 0.20
CA GLY A 193 -16.35 -4.92 1.20
C GLY A 193 -17.84 -4.76 0.90
N THR A 194 -18.65 -5.82 1.03
CA THR A 194 -20.07 -5.75 0.72
C THR A 194 -20.91 -5.01 1.76
N ALA A 195 -20.34 -4.74 2.96
CA ALA A 195 -20.98 -3.98 4.03
C ALA A 195 -20.36 -2.57 4.19
N ASP A 196 -19.77 -2.03 3.12
CA ASP A 196 -19.21 -0.67 3.11
C ASP A 196 -20.35 0.36 3.12
N GLU A 197 -20.52 1.06 4.25
CA GLU A 197 -21.56 2.08 4.46
C GLU A 197 -21.12 3.49 4.01
N LEU A 198 -19.83 3.69 3.70
CA LEU A 198 -19.31 5.00 3.26
C LEU A 198 -19.27 5.10 1.72
N ILE A 199 -18.85 4.04 1.07
CA ILE A 199 -18.85 3.94 -0.40
C ILE A 199 -19.56 2.63 -0.77
N ASP A 200 -20.79 2.76 -1.26
CA ASP A 200 -21.56 1.58 -1.69
C ASP A 200 -20.78 0.82 -2.77
N ILE A 201 -20.68 -0.50 -2.60
CA ILE A 201 -19.99 -1.42 -3.52
C ILE A 201 -20.55 -1.33 -4.96
N ALA A 202 -21.80 -0.89 -5.13
CA ALA A 202 -22.39 -0.63 -6.44
C ALA A 202 -21.56 0.36 -7.27
N ALA A 203 -20.86 1.29 -6.62
CA ALA A 203 -19.97 2.23 -7.30
C ALA A 203 -18.72 1.54 -7.90
N SER A 204 -18.12 0.58 -7.19
CA SER A 204 -17.02 -0.23 -7.75
C SER A 204 -17.53 -1.15 -8.86
N ARG A 205 -18.69 -1.77 -8.69
CA ARG A 205 -19.32 -2.60 -9.76
C ARG A 205 -19.55 -1.77 -11.03
N LYS A 206 -20.02 -0.52 -10.89
CA LYS A 206 -20.22 0.41 -12.01
C LYS A 206 -18.89 0.74 -12.70
N ALA A 207 -17.85 1.05 -11.93
CA ALA A 207 -16.52 1.33 -12.47
C ALA A 207 -15.97 0.13 -13.26
N ILE A 208 -15.99 -1.08 -12.69
CA ILE A 208 -15.51 -2.29 -13.35
C ILE A 208 -16.32 -2.62 -14.61
N ALA A 209 -17.63 -2.43 -14.58
CA ALA A 209 -18.48 -2.60 -15.77
C ALA A 209 -18.05 -1.63 -16.89
N ALA A 210 -17.72 -0.37 -16.57
CA ALA A 210 -17.26 0.61 -17.55
C ALA A 210 -15.89 0.23 -18.15
N PHE A 211 -14.94 -0.25 -17.34
CA PHE A 211 -13.66 -0.77 -17.84
C PHE A 211 -13.86 -1.96 -18.79
N ASN A 212 -14.70 -2.91 -18.41
CA ASN A 212 -14.99 -4.08 -19.26
C ASN A 212 -15.71 -3.69 -20.56
N ALA A 213 -16.57 -2.66 -20.53
CA ALA A 213 -17.30 -2.16 -21.70
C ALA A 213 -16.36 -1.56 -22.77
N VAL A 214 -15.20 -1.06 -22.40
CA VAL A 214 -14.16 -0.58 -23.35
C VAL A 214 -13.14 -1.67 -23.72
N GLY A 215 -13.36 -2.91 -23.28
CA GLY A 215 -12.49 -4.06 -23.59
C GLY A 215 -11.23 -4.17 -22.70
N ALA A 216 -11.22 -3.49 -21.56
CA ALA A 216 -10.17 -3.63 -20.57
C ALA A 216 -10.31 -4.95 -19.79
N THR A 217 -9.18 -5.45 -19.25
CA THR A 217 -9.20 -6.50 -18.23
C THR A 217 -9.47 -5.84 -16.88
N ALA A 218 -10.68 -6.02 -16.34
CA ALA A 218 -11.04 -5.47 -15.04
C ALA A 218 -11.90 -6.45 -14.23
N GLU A 219 -11.51 -6.63 -12.97
CA GLU A 219 -12.15 -7.54 -12.02
C GLU A 219 -12.46 -6.84 -10.70
N LEU A 220 -13.54 -7.27 -10.04
CA LEU A 220 -13.92 -6.86 -8.69
C LEU A 220 -13.96 -8.07 -7.77
N HIS A 221 -13.13 -8.05 -6.72
CA HIS A 221 -13.22 -8.99 -5.62
C HIS A 221 -14.07 -8.40 -4.50
N GLU A 222 -15.17 -9.08 -4.21
CA GLU A 222 -16.14 -8.68 -3.20
C GLU A 222 -15.91 -9.46 -1.90
N PHE A 223 -15.79 -8.74 -0.78
CA PHE A 223 -15.55 -9.33 0.52
C PHE A 223 -16.80 -9.22 1.40
N SER A 224 -17.45 -10.38 1.63
CA SER A 224 -18.71 -10.44 2.35
C SER A 224 -18.60 -9.94 3.78
N GLY A 225 -19.50 -9.02 4.18
CA GLY A 225 -19.59 -8.49 5.54
C GLY A 225 -18.48 -7.54 5.95
N ILE A 226 -17.55 -7.19 5.05
CA ILE A 226 -16.50 -6.23 5.31
C ILE A 226 -17.02 -4.81 5.03
N GLY A 227 -16.80 -3.89 5.99
CA GLY A 227 -17.12 -2.47 5.89
C GLY A 227 -16.03 -1.66 5.18
N HIS A 228 -16.01 -0.33 5.40
CA HIS A 228 -15.02 0.60 4.80
C HIS A 228 -13.65 0.46 5.48
N THR A 229 -12.90 -0.56 5.14
CA THR A 229 -11.57 -0.86 5.70
C THR A 229 -10.75 -1.72 4.75
N ILE A 230 -9.45 -1.85 5.05
CA ILE A 230 -8.59 -2.89 4.45
C ILE A 230 -8.54 -4.05 5.46
N ALA A 231 -9.31 -5.09 5.21
CA ALA A 231 -9.29 -6.29 6.05
C ALA A 231 -8.07 -7.18 5.73
N PRO A 232 -7.62 -8.04 6.68
CA PRO A 232 -6.53 -8.99 6.41
C PRO A 232 -6.76 -9.85 5.17
N ALA A 233 -7.96 -10.37 4.96
CA ALA A 233 -8.29 -11.16 3.77
C ALA A 233 -8.14 -10.37 2.46
N MET A 234 -8.49 -9.07 2.46
CA MET A 234 -8.26 -8.19 1.29
C MET A 234 -6.76 -8.00 1.04
N ARG A 235 -5.96 -7.84 2.11
CA ARG A 235 -4.51 -7.71 1.98
C ARG A 235 -3.88 -8.98 1.42
N ASP A 236 -4.27 -10.15 1.90
CA ASP A 236 -3.73 -11.42 1.44
C ASP A 236 -4.06 -11.67 -0.04
N ASP A 237 -5.26 -11.34 -0.46
CA ASP A 237 -5.71 -11.42 -1.86
C ASP A 237 -4.92 -10.46 -2.75
N LEU A 238 -4.78 -9.19 -2.33
CA LEU A 238 -3.96 -8.19 -3.01
C LEU A 238 -2.50 -8.62 -3.15
N VAL A 239 -1.90 -9.16 -2.09
CA VAL A 239 -0.53 -9.72 -2.11
C VAL A 239 -0.39 -10.78 -3.19
N SER A 240 -1.36 -11.71 -3.27
CA SER A 240 -1.33 -12.77 -4.27
C SER A 240 -1.37 -12.22 -5.69
N HIS A 241 -2.23 -11.24 -5.96
CA HIS A 241 -2.36 -10.62 -7.28
C HIS A 241 -1.15 -9.76 -7.65
N VAL A 242 -0.65 -8.92 -6.74
CA VAL A 242 0.56 -8.12 -6.97
C VAL A 242 1.75 -9.03 -7.30
N ARG A 243 1.93 -10.14 -6.57
CA ARG A 243 3.01 -11.11 -6.87
C ARG A 243 2.87 -11.74 -8.25
N ALA A 244 1.66 -12.12 -8.65
CA ALA A 244 1.41 -12.68 -9.98
C ALA A 244 1.75 -11.66 -11.09
N VAL A 245 1.35 -10.40 -10.93
CA VAL A 245 1.64 -9.33 -11.88
C VAL A 245 3.14 -9.05 -11.96
N ILE A 246 3.85 -8.94 -10.82
CA ILE A 246 5.31 -8.73 -10.79
C ILE A 246 6.05 -9.86 -11.51
N GLY A 247 5.59 -11.10 -11.36
CA GLY A 247 6.20 -12.26 -12.03
C GLY A 247 6.04 -12.25 -13.56
N SER A 248 5.21 -11.34 -14.11
CA SER A 248 4.94 -11.17 -15.54
C SER A 248 5.51 -9.87 -16.15
N LEU A 249 6.08 -8.97 -15.32
CA LEU A 249 6.75 -7.72 -15.75
C LEU A 249 8.20 -7.97 -16.11
#